data_49326cbaee7b1aa6b8a461af895684a5
#
_entry.id   49326cbaee7b1aa6b8a461af895684a5
#
_cell.length_a   1.000
_cell.length_b   1.000
_cell.length_c   1.000
_cell.angle_alpha   90.00
_cell.angle_beta   90.00
_cell.angle_gamma   90.00
#
_symmetry.space_group_name_H-M   'P 1'
#
loop_
_entity.id
_entity.type
_entity.pdbx_description
1 polymer ?
#
loop_
_entity_poly.entity_id
_entity_poly.type
_entity_poly.pdbx_seq_one_letter_code
_entity_poly.pdbx_strand_id
1 'polypeptide(L)'
;MSKLIFFIDDDKMILNLLEYTFQSRQDYDVVCYQTGEECLENIIQKPSLIVLDHILEGMGDNTLNGMETLIEIRKVDKEVPVVILTGQGDERLLTKFMEAGASRYLTKDDFFIDSLIETIQQVLS
;
A
#
# COMPACT_ATOMS: atom_id res chain seq x y z
N MET A 1 18.93 -0.47 10.85
CA MET A 1 18.46 0.45 9.81
C MET A 1 16.97 0.29 9.61
N SER A 2 16.27 1.38 9.59
CA SER A 2 14.82 1.35 9.37
C SER A 2 14.52 1.12 7.90
N LYS A 3 13.40 0.44 7.64
CA LYS A 3 12.94 0.18 6.28
C LYS A 3 11.82 1.14 5.94
N LEU A 4 11.92 1.75 4.77
CA LEU A 4 10.94 2.74 4.30
C LEU A 4 9.70 2.03 3.76
N ILE A 5 8.53 2.40 4.27
CA ILE A 5 7.26 1.84 3.85
C ILE A 5 6.34 2.98 3.42
N PHE A 6 5.75 2.86 2.23
CA PHE A 6 4.73 3.79 1.76
C PHE A 6 3.35 3.21 2.01
N PHE A 7 2.48 4.02 2.63
CA PHE A 7 1.05 3.71 2.74
C PHE A 7 0.27 4.67 1.84
N ILE A 8 -0.53 4.13 0.95
CA ILE A 8 -1.34 4.93 0.02
C ILE A 8 -2.81 4.61 0.24
N ASP A 9 -3.56 5.57 0.75
CA ASP A 9 -4.99 5.45 1.03
C ASP A 9 -5.59 6.85 0.99
N ASP A 10 -6.74 7.03 0.37
CA ASP A 10 -7.39 8.33 0.33
C ASP A 10 -8.12 8.68 1.63
N ASP A 11 -8.26 7.71 2.54
CA ASP A 11 -8.88 7.90 3.84
C ASP A 11 -7.84 8.35 4.86
N LYS A 12 -7.89 9.62 5.24
CA LYS A 12 -6.97 10.20 6.22
C LYS A 12 -7.04 9.52 7.57
N MET A 13 -8.20 9.01 7.96
CA MET A 13 -8.34 8.32 9.25
C MET A 13 -7.52 7.04 9.27
N ILE A 14 -7.54 6.30 8.18
CA ILE A 14 -6.74 5.08 8.05
C ILE A 14 -5.25 5.42 8.07
N LEU A 15 -4.84 6.44 7.31
CA LEU A 15 -3.44 6.86 7.29
C LEU A 15 -2.95 7.32 8.67
N ASN A 16 -3.77 8.09 9.39
CA ASN A 16 -3.43 8.52 10.74
C ASN A 16 -3.29 7.33 11.69
N LEU A 17 -4.17 6.35 11.57
CA LEU A 17 -4.11 5.14 12.37
C LEU A 17 -2.82 4.35 12.08
N LEU A 18 -2.46 4.22 10.82
CA LEU A 18 -1.25 3.52 10.42
C LEU A 18 0.00 4.26 10.89
N GLU A 19 0.06 5.57 10.72
CA GLU A 19 1.17 6.37 11.24
C GLU A 19 1.33 6.19 12.74
N TYR A 20 0.23 6.29 13.48
CA TYR A 20 0.25 6.13 14.93
C TYR A 20 0.72 4.73 15.32
N THR A 21 0.22 3.71 14.65
CA THR A 21 0.56 2.32 14.92
C THR A 21 2.05 2.06 14.75
N PHE A 22 2.67 2.62 13.72
CA PHE A 22 4.07 2.38 13.42
C PHE A 22 5.02 3.41 14.01
N GLN A 23 4.50 4.45 14.65
CA GLN A 23 5.32 5.52 15.22
C GLN A 23 6.29 5.03 16.27
N SER A 24 5.89 4.04 17.06
CA SER A 24 6.72 3.47 18.12
C SER A 24 7.64 2.35 17.62
N ARG A 25 7.57 1.97 16.35
CA ARG A 25 8.38 0.89 15.78
C ARG A 25 9.59 1.49 15.07
N GLN A 26 10.74 1.35 15.69
CA GLN A 26 11.98 1.93 15.16
C GLN A 26 12.50 1.24 13.90
N ASP A 27 12.00 0.04 13.60
CA ASP A 27 12.42 -0.74 12.44
C ASP A 27 11.84 -0.22 11.13
N TYR A 28 10.83 0.64 11.20
CA TYR A 28 10.11 1.10 10.01
C TYR A 28 9.99 2.62 10.00
N ASP A 29 10.25 3.19 8.83
CA ASP A 29 9.95 4.59 8.52
C ASP A 29 8.73 4.60 7.61
N VAL A 30 7.63 5.19 8.07
CA VAL A 30 6.37 5.17 7.36
C VAL A 30 6.10 6.55 6.77
N VAL A 31 5.78 6.58 5.47
CA VAL A 31 5.34 7.79 4.79
C VAL A 31 3.97 7.50 4.17
N CYS A 32 3.02 8.38 4.40
CA CYS A 32 1.65 8.22 3.95
C CYS A 32 1.33 9.17 2.81
N TYR A 33 0.66 8.66 1.80
CA TYR A 33 0.20 9.43 0.65
C TYR A 33 -1.29 9.19 0.44
N GLN A 34 -1.99 10.20 -0.03
CA GLN A 34 -3.43 10.08 -0.29
C GLN A 34 -3.75 9.69 -1.74
N THR A 35 -2.80 9.80 -2.63
CA THR A 35 -2.98 9.51 -4.05
C THR A 35 -1.86 8.62 -4.59
N GLY A 36 -2.17 7.90 -5.67
CA GLY A 36 -1.17 7.13 -6.38
C GLY A 36 -0.11 8.02 -7.02
N GLU A 37 -0.50 9.20 -7.48
CA GLU A 37 0.42 10.16 -8.08
C GLU A 37 1.51 10.59 -7.11
N GLU A 38 1.14 10.89 -5.86
CA GLU A 38 2.12 11.25 -4.84
C GLU A 38 3.10 10.11 -4.56
N CYS A 39 2.60 8.87 -4.54
CA CYS A 39 3.46 7.71 -4.40
C CYS A 39 4.47 7.64 -5.54
N LEU A 40 4.00 7.80 -6.78
CA LEU A 40 4.87 7.70 -7.95
C LEU A 40 5.90 8.82 -8.01
N GLU A 41 5.56 10.03 -7.56
CA GLU A 41 6.51 11.14 -7.48
C GLU A 41 7.66 10.84 -6.51
N ASN A 42 7.42 10.00 -5.52
CA ASN A 42 8.38 9.71 -4.46
C ASN A 42 8.98 8.31 -4.56
N ILE A 43 8.64 7.54 -5.58
CA ILE A 43 9.10 6.16 -5.70
C ILE A 43 10.62 6.06 -5.89
N ILE A 44 11.24 7.14 -6.31
CA ILE A 44 12.70 7.24 -6.44
C ILE A 44 13.41 7.04 -5.08
N GLN A 45 12.72 7.26 -3.98
CA GLN A 45 13.25 7.00 -2.65
C GLN A 45 13.43 5.50 -2.36
N LYS A 46 12.94 4.64 -3.25
CA LYS A 46 13.06 3.18 -3.19
C LYS A 46 12.51 2.62 -1.89
N PRO A 47 11.18 2.71 -1.67
CA PRO A 47 10.59 2.09 -0.49
C PRO A 47 10.85 0.59 -0.50
N SER A 48 10.96 0.01 0.69
CA SER A 48 11.12 -1.44 0.86
C SER A 48 9.80 -2.18 0.68
N LEU A 49 8.68 -1.48 0.83
CA LEU A 49 7.35 -2.06 0.70
C LEU A 49 6.33 -0.94 0.47
N ILE A 50 5.32 -1.23 -0.32
CA ILE A 50 4.21 -0.31 -0.57
C ILE A 50 2.92 -1.00 -0.16
N VAL A 51 2.13 -0.33 0.67
CA VAL A 51 0.79 -0.78 1.05
C VAL A 51 -0.20 0.13 0.35
N LEU A 52 -1.02 -0.44 -0.52
CA LEU A 52 -1.85 0.30 -1.46
C LEU A 52 -3.31 -0.08 -1.29
N ASP A 53 -4.16 0.91 -1.02
CA ASP A 53 -5.60 0.70 -1.01
C ASP A 53 -6.09 0.47 -2.44
N HIS A 54 -6.93 -0.54 -2.63
CA HIS A 54 -7.45 -0.85 -3.96
C HIS A 54 -8.46 0.20 -4.44
N ILE A 55 -9.13 0.90 -3.51
CA ILE A 55 -10.06 1.97 -3.84
C ILE A 55 -9.39 3.31 -3.58
N LEU A 56 -8.74 3.85 -4.58
CA LEU A 56 -8.28 5.23 -4.53
C LEU A 56 -9.25 6.05 -5.35
N GLU A 57 -10.23 6.64 -4.67
CA GLU A 57 -11.14 7.57 -5.29
C GLU A 57 -10.47 8.95 -5.28
N GLY A 58 -9.64 9.20 -6.26
CA GLY A 58 -8.88 10.43 -6.28
C GLY A 58 -9.77 11.67 -6.30
N MET A 59 -9.15 12.80 -6.03
CA MET A 59 -9.80 14.10 -5.96
C MET A 59 -10.02 14.69 -7.35
N GLY A 60 -10.70 13.94 -8.24
CA GLY A 60 -11.00 14.40 -9.59
C GLY A 60 -10.88 13.30 -10.62
N ASP A 61 -11.34 13.59 -11.85
CA ASP A 61 -11.46 12.60 -12.91
C ASP A 61 -10.12 12.12 -13.49
N ASN A 62 -9.02 12.76 -13.11
CA ASN A 62 -7.70 12.47 -13.66
C ASN A 62 -6.75 11.80 -12.67
N THR A 63 -7.26 11.29 -11.55
CA THR A 63 -6.41 10.63 -10.56
C THR A 63 -6.38 9.12 -10.78
N LEU A 64 -5.24 8.52 -10.48
CA LEU A 64 -5.06 7.08 -10.62
C LEU A 64 -5.84 6.33 -9.54
N ASN A 65 -6.51 5.25 -9.93
CA ASN A 65 -7.09 4.31 -8.96
C ASN A 65 -6.01 3.32 -8.49
N GLY A 66 -6.39 2.39 -7.61
CA GLY A 66 -5.45 1.42 -7.08
C GLY A 66 -4.78 0.55 -8.12
N MET A 67 -5.56 0.02 -9.07
CA MET A 67 -5.03 -0.82 -10.14
C MET A 67 -4.07 -0.04 -11.05
N GLU A 68 -4.47 1.16 -11.45
CA GLU A 68 -3.62 2.01 -12.29
C GLU A 68 -2.33 2.37 -11.59
N THR A 69 -2.41 2.66 -10.28
CA THR A 69 -1.23 2.95 -9.47
C THR A 69 -0.27 1.75 -9.45
N LEU A 70 -0.80 0.54 -9.23
CA LEU A 70 0.02 -0.67 -9.23
C LEU A 70 0.72 -0.88 -10.58
N ILE A 71 -0.01 -0.69 -11.66
CA ILE A 71 0.56 -0.83 -13.01
C ILE A 71 1.70 0.15 -13.21
N GLU A 72 1.51 1.41 -12.82
CA GLU A 72 2.56 2.43 -12.94
C GLU A 72 3.76 2.15 -12.04
N ILE A 73 3.52 1.64 -10.82
CA ILE A 73 4.61 1.23 -9.93
C ILE A 73 5.45 0.15 -10.62
N ARG A 74 4.80 -0.83 -11.23
CA ARG A 74 5.51 -1.95 -11.87
C ARG A 74 6.29 -1.55 -13.11
N LYS A 75 5.95 -0.44 -13.75
CA LYS A 75 6.75 0.11 -14.85
C LYS A 75 8.08 0.65 -14.35
N VAL A 76 8.11 1.17 -13.12
CA VAL A 76 9.29 1.79 -12.52
C VAL A 76 10.09 0.79 -11.69
N ASP A 77 9.41 -0.04 -10.93
CA ASP A 77 10.04 -1.00 -10.02
C ASP A 77 9.26 -2.32 -10.07
N LYS A 78 9.89 -3.35 -10.62
CA LYS A 78 9.27 -4.67 -10.76
C LYS A 78 9.42 -5.54 -9.52
N GLU A 79 10.23 -5.13 -8.56
CA GLU A 79 10.61 -5.98 -7.43
C GLU A 79 10.04 -5.53 -6.08
N VAL A 80 9.72 -4.24 -5.92
CA VAL A 80 9.23 -3.77 -4.62
C VAL A 80 7.96 -4.53 -4.23
N PRO A 81 7.89 -5.11 -3.03
CA PRO A 81 6.65 -5.76 -2.59
C PRO A 81 5.50 -4.75 -2.49
N VAL A 82 4.35 -5.12 -3.04
CA VAL A 82 3.14 -4.31 -2.97
C VAL A 82 2.04 -5.15 -2.32
N VAL A 83 1.53 -4.66 -1.21
CA VAL A 83 0.43 -5.29 -0.47
C VAL A 83 -0.83 -4.49 -0.75
N ILE A 84 -1.87 -5.15 -1.23
CA ILE A 84 -3.14 -4.49 -1.55
C ILE A 84 -4.08 -4.61 -0.35
N LEU A 85 -4.66 -3.48 0.06
CA LEU A 85 -5.72 -3.45 1.07
C LEU A 85 -7.07 -3.40 0.37
N THR A 86 -7.97 -4.28 0.73
CA THR A 86 -9.30 -4.37 0.11
C THR A 86 -10.38 -4.40 1.18
N GLY A 87 -11.48 -3.69 0.95
CA GLY A 87 -12.61 -3.66 1.88
C GLY A 87 -13.53 -4.87 1.77
N GLN A 88 -13.45 -5.61 0.69
CA GLN A 88 -14.30 -6.78 0.46
C GLN A 88 -13.53 -7.84 -0.34
N GLY A 89 -13.83 -9.10 -0.04
CA GLY A 89 -13.19 -10.22 -0.72
C GLY A 89 -13.82 -10.52 -2.07
N ASP A 90 -13.56 -9.71 -3.07
CA ASP A 90 -13.90 -10.04 -4.45
C ASP A 90 -12.73 -10.80 -5.06
N GLU A 91 -12.87 -12.11 -5.19
CA GLU A 91 -11.81 -12.96 -5.71
C GLU A 91 -11.37 -12.59 -7.13
N ARG A 92 -12.29 -12.10 -7.95
CA ARG A 92 -11.95 -11.70 -9.32
C ARG A 92 -11.04 -10.48 -9.31
N LEU A 93 -11.35 -9.52 -8.45
CA LEU A 93 -10.54 -8.32 -8.29
C LEU A 93 -9.16 -8.66 -7.74
N LEU A 94 -9.12 -9.53 -6.73
CA LEU A 94 -7.86 -9.96 -6.13
C LEU A 94 -6.98 -10.68 -7.15
N THR A 95 -7.56 -11.55 -7.97
CA THR A 95 -6.84 -12.23 -9.04
C THR A 95 -6.20 -11.22 -10.00
N LYS A 96 -6.96 -10.19 -10.38
CA LYS A 96 -6.46 -9.14 -11.28
C LYS A 96 -5.29 -8.38 -10.67
N PHE A 97 -5.36 -8.06 -9.38
CA PHE A 97 -4.26 -7.40 -8.69
C PHE A 97 -3.01 -8.29 -8.65
N MET A 98 -3.18 -9.57 -8.35
CA MET A 98 -2.05 -10.48 -8.32
C MET A 98 -1.43 -10.65 -9.71
N GLU A 99 -2.24 -10.74 -10.75
CA GLU A 99 -1.75 -10.80 -12.13
C GLU A 99 -1.02 -9.52 -12.54
N ALA A 100 -1.46 -8.37 -12.02
CA ALA A 100 -0.81 -7.09 -12.29
C ALA A 100 0.48 -6.89 -11.50
N GLY A 101 0.81 -7.81 -10.60
CA GLY A 101 2.09 -7.79 -9.91
C GLY A 101 2.04 -7.50 -8.42
N ALA A 102 0.85 -7.52 -7.80
CA ALA A 102 0.77 -7.40 -6.34
C ALA A 102 1.42 -8.62 -5.68
N SER A 103 2.06 -8.41 -4.54
CA SER A 103 2.73 -9.47 -3.81
C SER A 103 1.79 -10.20 -2.87
N ARG A 104 0.91 -9.47 -2.22
CA ARG A 104 -0.08 -9.98 -1.28
C ARG A 104 -1.28 -9.05 -1.23
N TYR A 105 -2.36 -9.52 -0.62
CA TYR A 105 -3.51 -8.69 -0.32
C TYR A 105 -4.00 -8.96 1.11
N LEU A 106 -4.65 -7.96 1.70
CA LEU A 106 -5.28 -8.07 3.02
C LEU A 106 -6.65 -7.42 2.97
N THR A 107 -7.59 -8.02 3.71
CA THR A 107 -8.92 -7.44 3.86
C THR A 107 -8.95 -6.48 5.03
N LYS A 108 -9.57 -5.32 4.87
CA LYS A 108 -9.76 -4.34 5.95
C LYS A 108 -10.89 -4.80 6.87
N ASP A 109 -10.63 -5.83 7.66
CA ASP A 109 -11.56 -6.31 8.68
C ASP A 109 -11.18 -5.75 10.05
N ASP A 110 -11.84 -6.22 11.11
CA ASP A 110 -11.60 -5.74 12.47
C ASP A 110 -10.17 -6.02 12.97
N PHE A 111 -9.47 -6.93 12.33
CA PHE A 111 -8.12 -7.34 12.73
C PHE A 111 -7.06 -6.93 11.72
N PHE A 112 -7.38 -6.02 10.80
CA PHE A 112 -6.48 -5.75 9.67
C PHE A 112 -5.14 -5.13 10.11
N ILE A 113 -5.12 -4.36 11.20
CA ILE A 113 -3.88 -3.75 11.69
C ILE A 113 -2.91 -4.84 12.15
N ASP A 114 -3.37 -5.80 12.94
CA ASP A 114 -2.52 -6.91 13.39
C ASP A 114 -2.06 -7.77 12.21
N SER A 115 -2.95 -8.04 11.27
CA SER A 115 -2.62 -8.78 10.05
C SER A 115 -1.61 -8.05 9.19
N LEU A 116 -1.75 -6.73 9.10
CA LEU A 116 -0.82 -5.89 8.32
C LEU A 116 0.57 -5.89 8.95
N ILE A 117 0.68 -5.73 10.27
CA ILE A 117 1.95 -5.79 10.97
C ILE A 117 2.63 -7.14 10.71
N GLU A 118 1.89 -8.23 10.86
CA GLU A 118 2.42 -9.57 10.62
C GLU A 118 2.88 -9.74 9.17
N THR A 119 2.08 -9.28 8.22
CA THR A 119 2.43 -9.37 6.79
C THR A 119 3.70 -8.58 6.48
N ILE A 120 3.82 -7.38 7.02
CA ILE A 120 5.01 -6.54 6.83
C ILE A 120 6.23 -7.26 7.39
N GLN A 121 6.12 -7.82 8.59
CA GLN A 121 7.22 -8.57 9.19
C GLN A 121 7.63 -9.76 8.34
N GLN A 122 6.68 -10.50 7.79
CA GLN A 122 6.95 -11.66 6.93
C GLN A 122 7.61 -11.26 5.62
N VAL A 123 7.13 -10.18 5.01
CA VAL A 123 7.62 -9.74 3.69
C VAL A 123 9.02 -9.15 3.81
N LEU A 124 9.29 -8.42 4.89
CA LEU A 124 10.56 -7.71 5.07
C LEU A 124 11.59 -8.46 5.93
N SER A 125 11.25 -9.66 6.38
CA SER A 125 12.18 -10.46 7.16
C SER A 125 13.28 -11.11 6.31
#